data_a237a8cd7a436d826ccce29f6660a051
#
_entry.id   a237a8cd7a436d826ccce29f6660a051
#
_cell.length_a   1.000
_cell.length_b   1.000
_cell.length_c   1.000
_cell.angle_alpha   90.00
_cell.angle_beta   90.00
_cell.angle_gamma   90.00
#
_symmetry.space_group_name_H-M   'P 1'
#
loop_
_entity.id
_entity.type
_entity.pdbx_description
1 polymer ?
#
loop_
_entity_poly.entity_id
_entity_poly.type
_entity_poly.pdbx_seq_one_letter_code
_entity_poly.pdbx_strand_id
1 'polypeptide(L)'
;MLAHVIQDGSNYYGIVGLTAPSTFSSYSNTFSSVAQGFARLTDASKLNRQSEKIRIKTATGTQTLDQALAANGIPANRREEIAILNGMQRSDRLSKGMLYKVVAK
;
A
#
# COMPACT_ATOMS: atom_id res chain seq x y z
N MET A 1 18.37 18.74 21.90
CA MET A 1 16.95 18.55 21.54
C MET A 1 16.41 19.80 20.86
N LEU A 2 15.70 19.65 19.78
CA LEU A 2 14.95 20.72 19.11
C LEU A 2 13.49 20.26 18.97
N ALA A 3 12.54 21.09 19.35
CA ALA A 3 11.13 20.81 19.22
C ALA A 3 10.45 21.90 18.40
N HIS A 4 9.64 21.49 17.43
CA HIS A 4 8.77 22.36 16.67
C HIS A 4 7.32 22.01 16.97
N VAL A 5 6.47 23.01 17.22
CA VAL A 5 5.05 22.85 17.38
C VAL A 5 4.35 23.50 16.18
N ILE A 6 3.54 22.74 15.48
CA ILE A 6 2.84 23.18 14.27
C ILE A 6 1.35 23.09 14.54
N GLN A 7 0.63 24.18 14.32
CA GLN A 7 -0.82 24.22 14.40
C GLN A 7 -1.43 23.98 13.01
N ASP A 8 -2.38 23.06 12.92
CA ASP A 8 -3.21 22.83 11.74
C ASP A 8 -4.70 22.77 12.16
N GLY A 9 -5.38 23.86 11.98
CA GLY A 9 -6.75 24.03 12.47
C GLY A 9 -6.83 23.98 14.01
N SER A 10 -7.57 23.02 14.55
CA SER A 10 -7.69 22.77 16.00
C SER A 10 -6.64 21.77 16.52
N ASN A 11 -5.82 21.19 15.65
CA ASN A 11 -4.81 20.21 16.02
C ASN A 11 -3.44 20.84 16.17
N TYR A 12 -2.64 20.28 17.08
CA TYR A 12 -1.26 20.65 17.30
C TYR A 12 -0.38 19.41 17.11
N TYR A 13 0.67 19.56 16.32
CA TYR A 13 1.64 18.49 16.03
C TYR A 13 3.00 18.87 16.58
N GLY A 14 3.61 17.97 17.34
CA GLY A 14 4.96 18.14 17.87
C GLY A 14 5.97 17.30 17.08
N ILE A 15 7.00 17.96 16.55
CA ILE A 15 8.15 17.27 15.92
C ILE A 15 9.36 17.50 16.80
N VAL A 16 9.93 16.42 17.32
CA VAL A 16 11.05 16.48 18.26
C VAL A 16 12.27 15.79 17.66
N GLY A 17 13.35 16.56 17.50
CA GLY A 17 14.68 16.07 17.11
C GLY A 17 15.56 15.85 18.33
N LEU A 18 16.07 14.63 18.50
CA LEU A 18 16.95 14.24 19.59
C LEU A 18 18.31 13.77 19.07
N THR A 19 19.38 14.24 19.67
CA THR A 19 20.74 13.76 19.40
C THR A 19 21.63 14.05 20.62
N ALA A 20 22.82 13.46 20.63
CA ALA A 20 23.83 13.77 21.65
C ALA A 20 24.22 15.26 21.58
N PRO A 21 24.54 15.92 22.71
CA PRO A 21 24.92 17.33 22.72
C PRO A 21 26.09 17.65 21.79
N SER A 22 27.06 16.76 21.66
CA SER A 22 28.25 16.93 20.82
C SER A 22 27.94 16.94 19.31
N THR A 23 26.83 16.37 18.89
CA THR A 23 26.43 16.28 17.47
C THR A 23 25.25 17.20 17.14
N PHE A 24 24.70 17.91 18.12
CA PHE A 24 23.49 18.71 17.94
C PHE A 24 23.61 19.76 16.83
N SER A 25 24.75 20.47 16.80
CA SER A 25 24.99 21.50 15.76
C SER A 25 24.97 20.94 14.33
N SER A 26 25.46 19.70 14.17
CA SER A 26 25.49 19.04 12.85
C SER A 26 24.09 18.62 12.36
N TYR A 27 23.16 18.35 13.27
CA TYR A 27 21.81 17.86 12.95
C TYR A 27 20.73 18.93 13.09
N SER A 28 21.00 20.10 13.64
CA SER A 28 19.99 21.14 13.87
C SER A 28 19.27 21.59 12.58
N ASN A 29 20.03 21.74 11.49
CA ASN A 29 19.45 22.08 10.19
C ASN A 29 18.56 20.96 9.63
N THR A 30 18.94 19.71 9.83
CA THR A 30 18.13 18.55 9.43
C THR A 30 16.82 18.51 10.21
N PHE A 31 16.84 18.74 11.51
CA PHE A 31 15.62 18.81 12.33
C PHE A 31 14.69 19.92 11.86
N SER A 32 15.24 21.10 11.58
CA SER A 32 14.46 22.22 11.04
C SER A 32 13.87 21.93 9.67
N SER A 33 14.63 21.31 8.76
CA SER A 33 14.16 20.93 7.43
C SER A 33 13.02 19.91 7.48
N VAL A 34 13.09 18.93 8.38
CA VAL A 34 12.01 17.97 8.60
C VAL A 34 10.74 18.68 9.07
N ALA A 35 10.87 19.59 10.04
CA ALA A 35 9.73 20.34 10.55
C ALA A 35 9.10 21.26 9.49
N GLN A 36 9.93 21.93 8.68
CA GLN A 36 9.48 22.79 7.57
C GLN A 36 8.83 22.00 6.42
N GLY A 37 9.17 20.71 6.27
CA GLY A 37 8.55 19.81 5.31
C GLY A 37 7.13 19.37 5.71
N PHE A 38 6.68 19.68 6.92
CA PHE A 38 5.32 19.36 7.35
C PHE A 38 4.30 20.20 6.58
N ALA A 39 3.46 19.53 5.81
CA ALA A 39 2.42 20.16 5.01
C ALA A 39 1.21 19.25 4.85
N ARG A 40 0.05 19.85 4.58
CA ARG A 40 -1.12 19.06 4.19
C ARG A 40 -0.86 18.28 2.93
N LEU A 41 -1.24 17.00 2.94
CA LEU A 41 -1.18 16.17 1.74
C LEU A 41 -2.26 16.63 0.75
N THR A 42 -1.84 17.17 -0.40
CA THR A 42 -2.73 17.64 -1.47
C THR A 42 -2.66 16.76 -2.73
N ASP A 43 -1.74 15.81 -2.78
CA ASP A 43 -1.58 14.88 -3.89
C ASP A 43 -2.79 13.95 -4.00
N ALA A 44 -3.63 14.19 -5.01
CA ALA A 44 -4.85 13.41 -5.24
C ALA A 44 -4.58 11.92 -5.47
N SER A 45 -3.43 11.55 -6.02
CA SER A 45 -3.04 10.15 -6.23
C SER A 45 -2.83 9.40 -4.93
N LYS A 46 -2.43 10.11 -3.88
CA LYS A 46 -2.25 9.57 -2.53
C LYS A 46 -3.53 9.64 -1.70
N LEU A 47 -4.25 10.77 -1.78
CA LEU A 47 -5.50 10.96 -1.05
C LEU A 47 -6.61 9.99 -1.51
N ASN A 48 -6.70 9.72 -2.81
CA ASN A 48 -7.70 8.85 -3.40
C ASN A 48 -7.23 7.39 -3.50
N ARG A 49 -6.14 7.03 -2.85
CA ARG A 49 -5.62 5.67 -2.86
C ARG A 49 -6.58 4.72 -2.15
N GLN A 50 -7.21 3.86 -2.93
CA GLN A 50 -8.06 2.80 -2.38
C GLN A 50 -7.22 1.57 -2.05
N SER A 51 -7.56 0.92 -0.93
CA SER A 51 -6.99 -0.38 -0.59
C SER A 51 -7.47 -1.45 -1.57
N GLU A 52 -6.61 -2.41 -1.84
CA GLU A 52 -7.01 -3.62 -2.57
C GLU A 52 -8.00 -4.42 -1.73
N LYS A 53 -8.98 -5.02 -2.41
CA LYS A 53 -10.02 -5.85 -1.80
C LYS A 53 -10.07 -7.20 -2.48
N ILE A 54 -10.37 -8.23 -1.71
CA ILE A 54 -10.67 -9.55 -2.27
C ILE A 54 -12.03 -9.48 -2.96
N ARG A 55 -12.07 -9.92 -4.21
CA ARG A 55 -13.29 -10.05 -5.00
C ARG A 55 -13.49 -11.51 -5.39
N ILE A 56 -14.72 -11.98 -5.33
CA ILE A 56 -15.07 -13.32 -5.82
C ILE A 56 -15.48 -13.19 -7.28
N LYS A 57 -14.91 -14.04 -8.11
CA LYS A 57 -15.22 -14.17 -9.52
C LYS A 57 -15.72 -15.58 -9.82
N THR A 58 -16.52 -15.70 -10.87
CA THR A 58 -17.01 -16.99 -11.37
C THR A 58 -16.32 -17.33 -12.68
N ALA A 59 -15.77 -18.54 -12.79
CA ALA A 59 -15.17 -19.00 -14.02
C ALA A 59 -16.23 -19.18 -15.11
N THR A 60 -16.02 -18.55 -16.27
CA THR A 60 -16.96 -18.59 -17.40
C THR A 60 -16.76 -19.81 -18.29
N GLY A 61 -15.64 -20.49 -18.17
CA GLY A 61 -15.28 -21.68 -18.94
C GLY A 61 -14.18 -22.47 -18.24
N THR A 62 -13.73 -23.55 -18.87
CA THR A 62 -12.60 -24.35 -18.39
C THR A 62 -11.29 -23.65 -18.77
N GLN A 63 -10.50 -23.28 -17.76
CA GLN A 63 -9.23 -22.58 -17.91
C GLN A 63 -8.33 -22.86 -16.69
N THR A 64 -7.03 -22.56 -16.77
CA THR A 64 -6.20 -22.62 -15.57
C THR A 64 -6.45 -21.40 -14.67
N LEU A 65 -6.14 -21.54 -13.39
CA LEU A 65 -6.18 -20.39 -12.46
C LEU A 65 -5.29 -19.25 -12.97
N ASP A 66 -4.10 -19.57 -13.47
CA ASP A 66 -3.18 -18.55 -14.03
C ASP A 66 -3.81 -17.74 -15.17
N GLN A 67 -4.50 -18.42 -16.09
CA GLN A 67 -5.22 -17.77 -17.20
C GLN A 67 -6.35 -16.88 -16.67
N ALA A 68 -7.12 -17.35 -15.69
CA ALA A 68 -8.18 -16.58 -15.07
C ALA A 68 -7.65 -15.34 -14.36
N LEU A 69 -6.54 -15.45 -13.63
CA LEU A 69 -5.89 -14.33 -12.96
C LEU A 69 -5.33 -13.31 -13.96
N ALA A 70 -4.72 -13.80 -15.05
CA ALA A 70 -4.25 -12.94 -16.14
C ALA A 70 -5.39 -12.13 -16.76
N ALA A 71 -6.51 -12.77 -17.05
CA ALA A 71 -7.70 -12.13 -17.62
C ALA A 71 -8.31 -11.07 -16.68
N ASN A 72 -8.09 -11.17 -15.37
CA ASN A 72 -8.50 -10.18 -14.39
C ASN A 72 -7.40 -9.11 -14.11
N GLY A 73 -6.35 -9.04 -14.93
CA GLY A 73 -5.31 -8.02 -14.83
C GLY A 73 -4.31 -8.24 -13.70
N ILE A 74 -4.26 -9.44 -13.12
CA ILE A 74 -3.25 -9.76 -12.08
C ILE A 74 -1.89 -9.94 -12.74
N PRO A 75 -0.87 -9.13 -12.39
CA PRO A 75 0.45 -9.23 -12.98
C PRO A 75 1.13 -10.56 -12.62
N ALA A 76 2.00 -11.04 -13.50
CA ALA A 76 2.59 -12.38 -13.41
C ALA A 76 3.32 -12.64 -12.07
N ASN A 77 4.00 -11.63 -11.53
CA ASN A 77 4.74 -11.70 -10.27
C ASN A 77 3.84 -11.80 -9.02
N ARG A 78 2.53 -11.55 -9.16
CA ARG A 78 1.56 -11.64 -8.04
C ARG A 78 0.63 -12.84 -8.15
N ARG A 79 0.64 -13.57 -9.25
CA ARG A 79 -0.30 -14.68 -9.47
C ARG A 79 -0.08 -15.84 -8.51
N GLU A 80 1.16 -16.06 -8.08
CA GLU A 80 1.46 -17.08 -7.08
C GLU A 80 0.82 -16.74 -5.71
N GLU A 81 0.94 -15.49 -5.28
CA GLU A 81 0.29 -14.99 -4.07
C GLU A 81 -1.24 -15.23 -4.11
N ILE A 82 -1.86 -14.94 -5.25
CA ILE A 82 -3.31 -15.11 -5.40
C ILE A 82 -3.70 -16.59 -5.54
N ALA A 83 -2.85 -17.43 -6.10
CA ALA A 83 -3.07 -18.88 -6.13
C ALA A 83 -3.07 -19.46 -4.70
N ILE A 84 -2.12 -19.07 -3.86
CA ILE A 84 -2.08 -19.43 -2.44
C ILE A 84 -3.35 -18.96 -1.71
N LEU A 85 -3.80 -17.72 -1.97
CA LEU A 85 -5.04 -17.18 -1.41
C LEU A 85 -6.28 -18.02 -1.78
N ASN A 86 -6.26 -18.69 -2.94
CA ASN A 86 -7.29 -19.62 -3.39
C ASN A 86 -7.11 -21.04 -2.84
N GLY A 87 -5.97 -21.37 -2.21
CA GLY A 87 -5.62 -22.73 -1.83
C GLY A 87 -5.37 -23.63 -3.04
N MET A 88 -4.88 -23.06 -4.15
CA MET A 88 -4.69 -23.71 -5.43
C MET A 88 -3.29 -23.46 -5.98
N GLN A 89 -2.87 -24.27 -6.94
CA GLN A 89 -1.71 -24.01 -7.78
C GLN A 89 -2.15 -23.20 -9.02
N ARG A 90 -1.24 -22.44 -9.60
CA ARG A 90 -1.51 -21.65 -10.83
C ARG A 90 -1.94 -22.51 -12.02
N SER A 91 -1.45 -23.76 -12.07
CA SER A 91 -1.78 -24.75 -13.09
C SER A 91 -3.13 -25.43 -12.89
N ASP A 92 -3.75 -25.31 -11.72
CA ASP A 92 -5.03 -25.97 -11.41
C ASP A 92 -6.13 -25.45 -12.32
N ARG A 93 -7.04 -26.37 -12.68
CA ARG A 93 -8.14 -26.09 -13.60
C ARG A 93 -9.38 -25.58 -12.87
N LEU A 94 -9.89 -24.48 -13.33
CA LEU A 94 -11.22 -23.99 -13.00
C LEU A 94 -12.23 -24.55 -14.01
N SER A 95 -13.31 -25.11 -13.50
CA SER A 95 -14.47 -25.48 -14.31
C SER A 95 -15.48 -24.33 -14.40
N LYS A 96 -16.30 -24.31 -15.46
CA LYS A 96 -17.37 -23.32 -15.59
C LYS A 96 -18.25 -23.29 -14.34
N GLY A 97 -18.49 -22.10 -13.79
CA GLY A 97 -19.27 -21.89 -12.57
C GLY A 97 -18.47 -21.93 -11.26
N MET A 98 -17.21 -22.36 -11.31
CA MET A 98 -16.35 -22.40 -10.13
C MET A 98 -15.99 -21.00 -9.65
N LEU A 99 -16.06 -20.78 -8.34
CA LEU A 99 -15.70 -19.51 -7.71
C LEU A 99 -14.21 -19.44 -7.42
N TYR A 100 -13.62 -18.28 -7.63
CA TYR A 100 -12.22 -18.01 -7.28
C TYR A 100 -12.03 -16.56 -6.82
N LYS A 101 -11.00 -16.34 -6.02
CA LYS A 101 -10.67 -15.04 -5.46
C LYS A 101 -9.68 -14.31 -6.37
N VAL A 102 -9.90 -13.01 -6.52
CA VAL A 102 -8.94 -12.07 -7.12
C VAL A 102 -8.76 -10.90 -6.17
N VAL A 103 -7.66 -10.15 -6.34
CA VAL A 103 -7.42 -8.89 -5.62
C VAL A 103 -7.56 -7.76 -6.60
N ALA A 104 -8.43 -6.79 -6.29
CA ALA A 104 -8.67 -5.61 -7.11
C ALA A 104 -8.94 -4.38 -6.23
N LYS A 105 -8.69 -3.20 -6.79
CA LYS A 105 -9.03 -1.92 -6.14
C LYS A 105 -10.52 -1.63 -6.22
#